data_b90371d80f535cbca864a26c485822f8
#
_entry.id   b90371d80f535cbca864a26c485822f8
#
_cell.length_a   1.000
_cell.length_b   1.000
_cell.length_c   1.000
_cell.angle_alpha   90.00
_cell.angle_beta   90.00
_cell.angle_gamma   90.00
#
_symmetry.space_group_name_H-M   'P 1'
#
loop_
_entity.id
_entity.type
_entity.pdbx_description
1 polymer ?
#
loop_
_entity_poly.entity_id
_entity_poly.type
_entity_poly.pdbx_seq_one_letter_code
_entity_poly.pdbx_strand_id
1 'polypeptide(L)'
;MVNHTMSTPTTSSNKQTLIIVGNGMVGHHFAEQLVESGALAGFDVTIFGEERHRAYDRVHLSEYFSGRDAESLALCDADYYRSHGIRLRSGEAVTSIDREQQRVVTEQGHYAYDQLVLATGSFPFVPPIPGNDSDGCLVYRTLDDLDAIQAAAKNATNGVVVGGGLLGLEAANALRGLNLDTAVVEFAPRLMPMQVDSEGGELLREKIEALGVQVLTERATQRIEPGDTSRLRMVFQDDKVLETDLIVFSAGIRPQDSLARECGLSIGERGGVVIDDQCRTSDPNI
;
A
#
# COMPACT_ATOMS: atom_id res chain seq x y z
N MET A 1 -1.44 -5.87 -71.59
CA MET A 1 -1.01 -6.39 -70.28
C MET A 1 -1.36 -5.35 -69.25
N VAL A 2 -2.41 -5.58 -68.48
CA VAL A 2 -2.88 -4.65 -67.44
C VAL A 2 -2.43 -5.23 -66.10
N ASN A 3 -1.45 -4.55 -65.46
CA ASN A 3 -0.98 -4.91 -64.12
C ASN A 3 -2.04 -4.51 -63.11
N HIS A 4 -2.72 -5.49 -62.51
CA HIS A 4 -3.48 -5.32 -61.29
C HIS A 4 -2.53 -5.38 -60.10
N THR A 5 -2.19 -4.24 -59.53
CA THR A 5 -1.63 -4.13 -58.21
C THR A 5 -2.75 -4.38 -57.18
N MET A 6 -2.72 -5.53 -56.57
CA MET A 6 -3.54 -5.81 -55.38
C MET A 6 -2.94 -5.01 -54.20
N SER A 7 -3.65 -3.98 -53.79
CA SER A 7 -3.43 -3.34 -52.48
C SER A 7 -4.02 -4.24 -51.41
N THR A 8 -3.15 -4.84 -50.61
CA THR A 8 -3.53 -5.48 -49.33
C THR A 8 -4.11 -4.43 -48.41
N PRO A 9 -5.31 -4.65 -47.85
CA PRO A 9 -5.84 -3.74 -46.82
C PRO A 9 -4.99 -3.92 -45.56
N THR A 10 -4.28 -2.88 -45.18
CA THR A 10 -3.75 -2.74 -43.81
C THR A 10 -4.92 -2.60 -42.88
N THR A 11 -5.33 -3.69 -42.27
CA THR A 11 -6.20 -3.66 -41.07
C THR A 11 -5.44 -3.01 -39.95
N SER A 12 -5.63 -1.71 -39.74
CA SER A 12 -5.31 -1.09 -38.46
C SER A 12 -6.21 -1.76 -37.43
N SER A 13 -5.68 -2.68 -36.64
CA SER A 13 -6.37 -3.18 -35.47
C SER A 13 -6.60 -1.99 -34.55
N ASN A 14 -7.84 -1.53 -34.47
CA ASN A 14 -8.23 -0.43 -33.57
C ASN A 14 -8.20 -1.01 -32.15
N LYS A 15 -7.00 -0.95 -31.51
CA LYS A 15 -6.85 -1.39 -30.12
C LYS A 15 -7.57 -0.42 -29.20
N GLN A 16 -8.26 -0.94 -28.19
CA GLN A 16 -8.84 -0.12 -27.14
C GLN A 16 -7.74 0.40 -26.20
N THR A 17 -7.88 1.63 -25.77
CA THR A 17 -6.99 2.21 -24.75
C THR A 17 -7.42 1.73 -23.38
N LEU A 18 -6.54 0.99 -22.71
CA LEU A 18 -6.74 0.50 -21.36
C LEU A 18 -5.79 1.21 -20.41
N ILE A 19 -6.35 1.86 -19.41
CA ILE A 19 -5.57 2.46 -18.32
C ILE A 19 -5.75 1.64 -17.05
N ILE A 20 -4.64 1.35 -16.37
CA ILE A 20 -4.61 0.71 -15.06
C ILE A 20 -4.05 1.73 -14.06
N VAL A 21 -4.84 2.08 -13.04
CA VAL A 21 -4.43 2.98 -11.95
C VAL A 21 -4.02 2.14 -10.74
N GLY A 22 -2.73 2.11 -10.49
CA GLY A 22 -2.09 1.33 -9.44
C GLY A 22 -1.16 0.25 -10.00
N ASN A 23 0.14 0.36 -9.69
CA ASN A 23 1.18 -0.60 -10.04
C ASN A 23 1.61 -1.42 -8.81
N GLY A 24 0.64 -1.83 -8.00
CA GLY A 24 0.87 -2.79 -6.91
C GLY A 24 0.70 -4.24 -7.38
N MET A 25 0.64 -5.17 -6.43
CA MET A 25 0.49 -6.61 -6.70
C MET A 25 -0.70 -6.91 -7.62
N VAL A 26 -1.85 -6.29 -7.39
CA VAL A 26 -3.09 -6.52 -8.17
C VAL A 26 -2.97 -5.95 -9.58
N GLY A 27 -2.50 -4.70 -9.71
CA GLY A 27 -2.34 -4.06 -11.03
C GLY A 27 -1.32 -4.80 -11.91
N HIS A 28 -0.22 -5.26 -11.30
CA HIS A 28 0.77 -6.08 -11.99
C HIS A 28 0.18 -7.43 -12.42
N HIS A 29 -0.47 -8.16 -11.50
CA HIS A 29 -1.06 -9.46 -11.83
C HIS A 29 -2.13 -9.36 -12.91
N PHE A 30 -2.93 -8.29 -12.90
CA PHE A 30 -3.88 -8.03 -13.99
C PHE A 30 -3.17 -7.87 -15.34
N ALA A 31 -2.07 -7.10 -15.39
CA ALA A 31 -1.28 -6.93 -16.60
C ALA A 31 -0.63 -8.27 -17.06
N GLU A 32 -0.15 -9.07 -16.12
CA GLU A 32 0.38 -10.41 -16.37
C GLU A 32 -0.69 -11.33 -16.99
N GLN A 33 -1.90 -11.33 -16.46
CA GLN A 33 -3.03 -12.09 -17.00
C GLN A 33 -3.45 -11.63 -18.40
N LEU A 34 -3.35 -10.33 -18.71
CA LEU A 34 -3.56 -9.84 -20.09
C LEU A 34 -2.51 -10.40 -21.08
N VAL A 35 -1.27 -10.51 -20.63
CA VAL A 35 -0.17 -11.09 -21.44
C VAL A 35 -0.41 -12.59 -21.64
N GLU A 36 -0.59 -13.34 -20.55
CA GLU A 36 -0.71 -14.80 -20.56
C GLU A 36 -1.93 -15.30 -21.35
N SER A 37 -3.06 -14.60 -21.22
CA SER A 37 -4.28 -14.94 -21.96
C SER A 37 -4.26 -14.52 -23.44
N GLY A 38 -3.28 -13.73 -23.85
CA GLY A 38 -3.23 -13.13 -25.19
C GLY A 38 -4.21 -11.96 -25.38
N ALA A 39 -4.95 -11.57 -24.36
CA ALA A 39 -5.92 -10.46 -24.44
C ALA A 39 -5.26 -9.11 -24.69
N LEU A 40 -3.97 -8.96 -24.31
CA LEU A 40 -3.17 -7.76 -24.56
C LEU A 40 -3.16 -7.35 -26.03
N ALA A 41 -3.34 -8.28 -26.96
CA ALA A 41 -3.41 -7.97 -28.40
C ALA A 41 -4.53 -6.99 -28.76
N GLY A 42 -5.61 -6.94 -27.97
CA GLY A 42 -6.75 -6.03 -28.15
C GLY A 42 -6.59 -4.65 -27.52
N PHE A 43 -5.54 -4.43 -26.72
CA PHE A 43 -5.41 -3.23 -25.92
C PHE A 43 -4.08 -2.49 -26.15
N ASP A 44 -4.15 -1.18 -25.99
CA ASP A 44 -3.00 -0.29 -25.80
C ASP A 44 -2.95 0.09 -24.31
N VAL A 45 -2.06 -0.55 -23.55
CA VAL A 45 -2.09 -0.53 -22.09
C VAL A 45 -1.12 0.50 -21.52
N THR A 46 -1.62 1.34 -20.61
CA THR A 46 -0.81 2.24 -19.77
C THR A 46 -1.12 1.98 -18.29
N ILE A 47 -0.08 1.80 -17.49
CA ILE A 47 -0.17 1.64 -16.03
C ILE A 47 0.39 2.90 -15.37
N PHE A 48 -0.37 3.47 -14.43
CA PHE A 48 0.08 4.56 -13.58
C PHE A 48 0.39 4.04 -12.18
N GLY A 49 1.59 4.32 -11.70
CA GLY A 49 2.03 3.99 -10.34
C GLY A 49 2.47 5.24 -9.59
N GLU A 50 1.89 5.52 -8.43
CA GLU A 50 2.28 6.62 -7.56
C GLU A 50 3.71 6.44 -7.04
N GLU A 51 4.07 5.20 -6.68
CA GLU A 51 5.41 4.85 -6.24
C GLU A 51 6.39 4.79 -7.44
N ARG A 52 7.65 5.10 -7.17
CA ARG A 52 8.73 5.04 -8.17
C ARG A 52 9.21 3.62 -8.46
N HIS A 53 8.86 2.69 -7.60
CA HIS A 53 9.25 1.30 -7.68
C HIS A 53 8.39 0.54 -8.70
N ARG A 54 8.97 -0.52 -9.28
CA ARG A 54 8.19 -1.55 -9.99
C ARG A 54 7.25 -2.23 -8.99
N ALA A 55 6.26 -2.95 -9.49
CA ALA A 55 5.44 -3.80 -8.64
C ALA A 55 6.32 -4.75 -7.82
N TYR A 56 6.08 -4.83 -6.53
CA TYR A 56 6.86 -5.63 -5.58
C TYR A 56 5.95 -6.38 -4.61
N ASP A 57 6.49 -7.44 -4.03
CA ASP A 57 5.80 -8.30 -3.09
C ASP A 57 5.66 -7.63 -1.72
N ARG A 58 4.44 -7.13 -1.45
CA ARG A 58 4.11 -6.50 -0.16
C ARG A 58 3.87 -7.51 0.96
N VAL A 59 3.69 -8.78 0.64
CA VAL A 59 3.51 -9.83 1.66
C VAL A 59 4.84 -10.11 2.36
N HIS A 60 5.95 -9.98 1.63
CA HIS A 60 7.29 -10.22 2.16
C HIS A 60 8.06 -8.92 2.49
N LEU A 61 7.35 -7.81 2.73
CA LEU A 61 7.94 -6.51 3.01
C LEU A 61 8.88 -6.53 4.23
N SER A 62 8.57 -7.33 5.24
CA SER A 62 9.41 -7.50 6.43
C SER A 62 10.81 -8.06 6.13
N GLU A 63 10.98 -8.78 5.02
CA GLU A 63 12.28 -9.31 4.60
C GLU A 63 13.27 -8.23 4.15
N TYR A 64 12.78 -7.02 3.84
CA TYR A 64 13.61 -5.84 3.58
C TYR A 64 14.56 -5.52 4.74
N PHE A 65 14.11 -5.70 5.98
CA PHE A 65 14.93 -5.52 7.16
C PHE A 65 15.90 -6.69 7.42
N SER A 66 15.75 -7.78 6.69
CA SER A 66 16.61 -8.97 6.75
C SER A 66 17.63 -9.03 5.61
N GLY A 67 17.81 -7.93 4.87
CA GLY A 67 18.82 -7.77 3.82
C GLY A 67 18.31 -7.97 2.39
N ARG A 68 17.01 -8.17 2.18
CA ARG A 68 16.43 -8.01 0.85
C ARG A 68 16.40 -6.54 0.45
N ASP A 69 16.44 -6.30 -0.84
CA ASP A 69 16.31 -4.96 -1.45
C ASP A 69 15.07 -4.87 -2.34
N ALA A 70 14.80 -3.68 -2.86
CA ALA A 70 13.68 -3.44 -3.76
C ALA A 70 13.73 -4.33 -5.03
N GLU A 71 14.92 -4.70 -5.49
CA GLU A 71 15.10 -5.56 -6.66
C GLU A 71 14.68 -7.00 -6.37
N SER A 72 15.10 -7.53 -5.23
CA SER A 72 14.76 -8.90 -4.81
C SER A 72 13.29 -9.09 -4.40
N LEU A 73 12.59 -8.00 -4.07
CA LEU A 73 11.15 -7.99 -3.83
C LEU A 73 10.34 -7.72 -5.10
N ALA A 74 10.96 -7.30 -6.20
CA ALA A 74 10.24 -7.00 -7.44
C ALA A 74 9.52 -8.24 -7.98
N LEU A 75 8.28 -8.06 -8.45
CA LEU A 75 7.45 -9.12 -9.01
C LEU A 75 7.79 -9.44 -10.48
N CYS A 76 8.56 -8.58 -11.13
CA CYS A 76 8.94 -8.77 -12.53
C CYS A 76 10.30 -8.13 -12.83
N ASP A 77 10.92 -8.56 -13.93
CA ASP A 77 12.14 -7.97 -14.44
C ASP A 77 11.95 -6.50 -14.86
N ALA A 78 13.05 -5.75 -14.90
CA ALA A 78 13.02 -4.32 -15.25
C ALA A 78 12.41 -4.04 -16.64
N ASP A 79 12.53 -5.00 -17.56
CA ASP A 79 12.06 -4.90 -18.93
C ASP A 79 10.67 -5.46 -19.18
N TYR A 80 10.04 -6.06 -18.17
CA TYR A 80 8.80 -6.81 -18.32
C TYR A 80 7.72 -6.01 -19.07
N TYR A 81 7.36 -4.84 -18.60
CA TYR A 81 6.32 -4.02 -19.22
C TYR A 81 6.71 -3.58 -20.63
N ARG A 82 7.94 -3.14 -20.82
CA ARG A 82 8.43 -2.68 -22.11
C ARG A 82 8.47 -3.80 -23.15
N SER A 83 8.93 -4.99 -22.78
CA SER A 83 9.02 -6.16 -23.67
C SER A 83 7.65 -6.63 -24.16
N HIS A 84 6.59 -6.39 -23.36
CA HIS A 84 5.21 -6.69 -23.72
C HIS A 84 4.46 -5.49 -24.36
N GLY A 85 5.13 -4.34 -24.56
CA GLY A 85 4.49 -3.15 -25.13
C GLY A 85 3.55 -2.42 -24.19
N ILE A 86 3.65 -2.66 -22.88
CA ILE A 86 2.90 -1.97 -21.84
C ILE A 86 3.68 -0.71 -21.42
N ARG A 87 3.01 0.44 -21.36
CA ARG A 87 3.60 1.68 -20.87
C ARG A 87 3.45 1.78 -19.36
N LEU A 88 4.52 1.65 -18.61
CA LEU A 88 4.56 1.93 -17.18
C LEU A 88 4.99 3.38 -16.92
N ARG A 89 4.20 4.10 -16.11
CA ARG A 89 4.46 5.45 -15.60
C ARG A 89 4.63 5.39 -14.09
N SER A 90 5.85 5.06 -13.67
CA SER A 90 6.22 5.03 -12.24
C SER A 90 6.45 6.45 -11.71
N GLY A 91 6.03 6.70 -10.46
CA GLY A 91 6.12 8.02 -9.84
C GLY A 91 5.14 9.04 -10.43
N GLU A 92 4.10 8.58 -11.13
CA GLU A 92 3.05 9.41 -11.70
C GLU A 92 1.69 9.02 -11.12
N ALA A 93 1.23 9.79 -10.14
CA ALA A 93 -0.06 9.58 -9.51
C ALA A 93 -1.20 10.11 -10.39
N VAL A 94 -2.27 9.33 -10.52
CA VAL A 94 -3.55 9.83 -11.04
C VAL A 94 -4.22 10.64 -9.94
N THR A 95 -4.55 11.90 -10.23
CA THR A 95 -5.13 12.84 -9.27
C THR A 95 -6.64 13.01 -9.42
N SER A 96 -7.20 12.72 -10.59
CA SER A 96 -8.64 12.71 -10.81
C SER A 96 -9.06 11.88 -12.02
N ILE A 97 -10.34 11.53 -12.10
CA ILE A 97 -10.98 10.81 -13.20
C ILE A 97 -12.15 11.66 -13.71
N ASP A 98 -12.09 12.00 -14.99
CA ASP A 98 -13.19 12.64 -15.72
C ASP A 98 -13.94 11.56 -16.51
N ARG A 99 -15.06 11.10 -15.96
CA ARG A 99 -15.87 10.02 -16.54
C ARG A 99 -16.61 10.46 -17.81
N GLU A 100 -17.00 11.73 -17.90
CA GLU A 100 -17.73 12.26 -19.07
C GLU A 100 -16.82 12.31 -20.30
N GLN A 101 -15.55 12.66 -20.10
CA GLN A 101 -14.56 12.71 -21.17
C GLN A 101 -13.69 11.43 -21.25
N GLN A 102 -13.97 10.44 -20.43
CA GLN A 102 -13.23 9.17 -20.34
C GLN A 102 -11.72 9.39 -20.30
N ARG A 103 -11.24 10.15 -19.30
CA ARG A 103 -9.82 10.43 -19.13
C ARG A 103 -9.41 10.43 -17.66
N VAL A 104 -8.18 10.04 -17.41
CA VAL A 104 -7.50 10.26 -16.14
C VAL A 104 -6.62 11.51 -16.22
N VAL A 105 -6.42 12.16 -15.09
CA VAL A 105 -5.60 13.37 -14.95
C VAL A 105 -4.44 13.07 -14.01
N THR A 106 -3.25 13.51 -14.38
CA THR A 106 -2.05 13.54 -13.55
C THR A 106 -1.45 14.94 -13.55
N GLU A 107 -0.41 15.19 -12.77
CA GLU A 107 0.34 16.46 -12.86
C GLU A 107 1.02 16.65 -14.23
N GLN A 108 1.27 15.56 -14.98
CA GLN A 108 1.95 15.60 -16.27
C GLN A 108 0.98 15.73 -17.45
N GLY A 109 -0.33 15.52 -17.26
CA GLY A 109 -1.30 15.69 -18.34
C GLY A 109 -2.59 14.89 -18.17
N HIS A 110 -3.31 14.78 -19.29
CA HIS A 110 -4.58 14.07 -19.41
C HIS A 110 -4.44 12.88 -20.34
N TYR A 111 -5.00 11.73 -19.97
CA TYR A 111 -4.88 10.49 -20.74
C TYR A 111 -6.25 9.88 -20.95
N ALA A 112 -6.66 9.77 -22.20
CA ALA A 112 -7.95 9.16 -22.54
C ALA A 112 -7.92 7.65 -22.38
N TYR A 113 -9.07 7.05 -22.05
CA TYR A 113 -9.28 5.61 -21.96
C TYR A 113 -10.59 5.18 -22.61
N ASP A 114 -10.61 3.97 -23.16
CA ASP A 114 -11.84 3.25 -23.49
C ASP A 114 -12.28 2.38 -22.30
N GLN A 115 -11.29 1.84 -21.55
CA GLN A 115 -11.50 1.05 -20.34
C GLN A 115 -10.51 1.50 -19.26
N LEU A 116 -10.99 1.55 -18.01
CA LEU A 116 -10.20 1.94 -16.83
C LEU A 116 -10.26 0.85 -15.75
N VAL A 117 -9.12 0.47 -15.22
CA VAL A 117 -9.00 -0.46 -14.08
C VAL A 117 -8.49 0.31 -12.87
N LEU A 118 -9.23 0.26 -11.77
CA LEU A 118 -8.81 0.80 -10.48
C LEU A 118 -8.19 -0.32 -9.63
N ALA A 119 -6.87 -0.30 -9.49
CA ALA A 119 -6.08 -1.20 -8.64
C ALA A 119 -5.32 -0.40 -7.57
N THR A 120 -5.96 0.63 -7.01
CA THR A 120 -5.38 1.64 -6.13
C THR A 120 -4.98 1.13 -4.76
N GLY A 121 -5.45 -0.06 -4.37
CA GLY A 121 -5.06 -0.71 -3.12
C GLY A 121 -5.61 -0.04 -1.87
N SER A 122 -4.74 0.19 -0.89
CA SER A 122 -5.11 0.72 0.43
C SER A 122 -3.96 1.54 1.02
N PHE A 123 -4.30 2.41 1.96
CA PHE A 123 -3.35 3.19 2.75
C PHE A 123 -3.42 2.83 4.24
N PRO A 124 -2.34 3.07 5.01
CA PRO A 124 -2.32 2.83 6.45
C PRO A 124 -3.32 3.72 7.17
N PHE A 125 -4.06 3.13 8.10
CA PHE A 125 -4.86 3.92 9.01
C PHE A 125 -4.00 4.44 10.17
N VAL A 126 -3.86 5.76 10.24
CA VAL A 126 -3.26 6.46 11.38
C VAL A 126 -4.38 6.99 12.26
N PRO A 127 -4.47 6.58 13.52
CA PRO A 127 -5.49 7.10 14.44
C PRO A 127 -5.42 8.63 14.53
N PRO A 128 -6.56 9.34 14.52
CA PRO A 128 -6.59 10.81 14.56
C PRO A 128 -6.36 11.32 15.99
N ILE A 129 -5.15 11.13 16.50
CA ILE A 129 -4.71 11.61 17.82
C ILE A 129 -3.76 12.80 17.65
N PRO A 130 -3.81 13.80 18.55
CA PRO A 130 -2.90 14.94 18.50
C PRO A 130 -1.43 14.49 18.51
N GLY A 131 -0.63 15.01 17.59
CA GLY A 131 0.79 14.70 17.44
C GLY A 131 1.12 13.46 16.63
N ASN A 132 0.14 12.82 15.98
CA ASN A 132 0.36 11.64 15.13
C ASN A 132 1.18 11.91 13.86
N ASP A 133 1.40 13.17 13.53
CA ASP A 133 2.20 13.69 12.41
C ASP A 133 3.55 14.28 12.85
N SER A 134 3.92 14.12 14.14
CA SER A 134 5.21 14.58 14.66
C SER A 134 6.38 13.87 14.00
N ASP A 135 7.53 14.55 13.92
CA ASP A 135 8.77 13.93 13.46
C ASP A 135 9.14 12.70 14.30
N GLY A 136 9.33 11.56 13.66
CA GLY A 136 9.47 10.24 14.29
C GLY A 136 8.20 9.40 14.32
N CYS A 137 7.04 9.94 13.87
CA CYS A 137 5.83 9.18 13.59
C CYS A 137 5.86 8.68 12.14
N LEU A 138 5.83 7.37 11.94
CA LEU A 138 6.01 6.68 10.67
C LEU A 138 4.89 5.68 10.43
N VAL A 139 4.78 5.20 9.19
CA VAL A 139 3.87 4.13 8.81
C VAL A 139 4.65 2.95 8.21
N TYR A 140 4.00 1.80 8.06
CA TYR A 140 4.61 0.59 7.52
C TYR A 140 3.76 0.07 6.36
N ARG A 141 4.10 0.46 5.11
CA ARG A 141 3.29 0.09 3.95
C ARG A 141 4.06 -0.02 2.64
N THR A 142 4.99 0.90 2.38
CA THR A 142 5.74 1.02 1.12
C THR A 142 7.24 0.84 1.37
N LEU A 143 8.00 0.62 0.29
CA LEU A 143 9.48 0.59 0.40
C LEU A 143 10.03 1.91 0.92
N ASP A 144 9.45 3.05 0.50
CA ASP A 144 9.87 4.38 0.99
C ASP A 144 9.61 4.52 2.50
N ASP A 145 8.51 3.92 3.02
CA ASP A 145 8.26 3.88 4.48
C ASP A 145 9.33 3.06 5.20
N LEU A 146 9.76 1.92 4.62
CA LEU A 146 10.79 1.09 5.22
C LEU A 146 12.16 1.80 5.24
N ASP A 147 12.49 2.52 4.17
CA ASP A 147 13.69 3.38 4.13
C ASP A 147 13.63 4.46 5.21
N ALA A 148 12.47 5.10 5.39
CA ALA A 148 12.26 6.10 6.44
C ALA A 148 12.42 5.49 7.84
N ILE A 149 11.87 4.30 8.09
CA ILE A 149 12.04 3.57 9.36
C ILE A 149 13.51 3.23 9.59
N GLN A 150 14.21 2.69 8.59
CA GLN A 150 15.64 2.38 8.70
C GLN A 150 16.49 3.63 8.97
N ALA A 151 16.15 4.74 8.32
CA ALA A 151 16.86 6.01 8.54
C ALA A 151 16.64 6.55 9.95
N ALA A 152 15.42 6.52 10.46
CA ALA A 152 15.06 6.95 11.81
C ALA A 152 15.74 6.06 12.88
N ALA A 153 15.77 4.76 12.67
CA ALA A 153 16.34 3.78 13.58
C ALA A 153 17.85 3.97 13.84
N LYS A 154 18.59 4.57 12.89
CA LYS A 154 20.04 4.81 13.05
C LYS A 154 20.38 5.71 14.25
N ASN A 155 19.46 6.58 14.65
CA ASN A 155 19.63 7.53 15.74
C ASN A 155 18.63 7.28 16.88
N ALA A 156 18.00 6.13 16.92
CA ALA A 156 17.01 5.71 17.90
C ALA A 156 17.58 4.62 18.80
N THR A 157 17.13 4.60 20.03
CA THR A 157 17.41 3.54 21.01
C THR A 157 16.20 2.65 21.20
N ASN A 158 15.01 3.22 21.08
CA ASN A 158 13.76 2.51 21.28
C ASN A 158 12.72 2.89 20.22
N GLY A 159 11.72 2.02 20.04
CA GLY A 159 10.65 2.23 19.09
C GLY A 159 9.35 1.57 19.51
N VAL A 160 8.25 2.21 19.16
CA VAL A 160 6.91 1.74 19.49
C VAL A 160 6.14 1.44 18.21
N VAL A 161 5.46 0.30 18.16
CA VAL A 161 4.48 0.00 17.14
C VAL A 161 3.08 0.17 17.72
N VAL A 162 2.25 0.97 17.07
CA VAL A 162 0.83 1.14 17.41
C VAL A 162 0.00 0.21 16.56
N GLY A 163 -0.56 -0.82 17.19
CA GLY A 163 -1.34 -1.89 16.58
C GLY A 163 -0.71 -3.27 16.78
N GLY A 164 -1.44 -4.17 17.43
CA GLY A 164 -1.00 -5.55 17.74
C GLY A 164 -1.58 -6.60 16.78
N GLY A 165 -1.93 -6.20 15.57
CA GLY A 165 -2.31 -7.11 14.47
C GLY A 165 -1.09 -7.68 13.75
N LEU A 166 -1.33 -8.49 12.70
CA LEU A 166 -0.27 -9.19 11.95
C LEU A 166 0.85 -8.25 11.49
N LEU A 167 0.50 -7.20 10.73
CA LEU A 167 1.48 -6.23 10.22
C LEU A 167 2.19 -5.47 11.36
N GLY A 168 1.51 -5.23 12.49
CA GLY A 168 2.12 -4.58 13.66
C GLY A 168 3.17 -5.47 14.32
N LEU A 169 2.92 -6.76 14.42
CA LEU A 169 3.91 -7.71 14.94
C LEU A 169 5.10 -7.88 13.99
N GLU A 170 4.87 -7.83 12.68
CA GLU A 170 5.95 -7.81 11.68
C GLU A 170 6.79 -6.54 11.81
N ALA A 171 6.16 -5.36 11.94
CA ALA A 171 6.86 -4.10 12.17
C ALA A 171 7.66 -4.13 13.49
N ALA A 172 7.10 -4.70 14.56
CA ALA A 172 7.81 -4.84 15.83
C ALA A 172 9.03 -5.75 15.71
N ASN A 173 8.91 -6.86 14.98
CA ASN A 173 10.05 -7.72 14.70
C ASN A 173 11.12 -7.02 13.85
N ALA A 174 10.70 -6.16 12.91
CA ALA A 174 11.62 -5.34 12.12
C ALA A 174 12.40 -4.34 13.00
N LEU A 175 11.71 -3.59 13.89
CA LEU A 175 12.36 -2.67 14.84
C LEU A 175 13.34 -3.40 15.76
N ARG A 176 12.95 -4.54 16.30
CA ARG A 176 13.84 -5.40 17.07
C ARG A 176 15.07 -5.85 16.28
N GLY A 177 14.88 -6.22 15.00
CA GLY A 177 15.94 -6.57 14.06
C GLY A 177 16.91 -5.42 13.80
N LEU A 178 16.46 -4.17 13.94
CA LEU A 178 17.27 -2.95 13.88
C LEU A 178 17.94 -2.62 15.24
N ASN A 179 17.87 -3.53 16.22
CA ASN A 179 18.42 -3.40 17.58
C ASN A 179 17.76 -2.28 18.42
N LEU A 180 16.50 -2.00 18.21
CA LEU A 180 15.73 -1.09 19.05
C LEU A 180 15.04 -1.85 20.19
N ASP A 181 15.05 -1.27 21.40
CA ASP A 181 14.15 -1.67 22.47
C ASP A 181 12.72 -1.41 21.99
N THR A 182 11.97 -2.49 21.75
CA THR A 182 10.71 -2.42 21.01
C THR A 182 9.50 -2.66 21.90
N ALA A 183 8.48 -1.82 21.77
CA ALA A 183 7.18 -2.03 22.40
C ALA A 183 6.07 -2.08 21.35
N VAL A 184 5.02 -2.88 21.62
CA VAL A 184 3.75 -2.90 20.89
C VAL A 184 2.66 -2.32 21.78
N VAL A 185 1.96 -1.31 21.31
CA VAL A 185 0.80 -0.69 21.94
C VAL A 185 -0.46 -1.13 21.20
N GLU A 186 -1.34 -1.84 21.89
CA GLU A 186 -2.60 -2.34 21.33
C GLU A 186 -3.79 -1.81 22.14
N PHE A 187 -4.78 -1.27 21.43
CA PHE A 187 -6.03 -0.78 22.04
C PHE A 187 -6.90 -1.92 22.56
N ALA A 188 -6.94 -3.05 21.84
CA ALA A 188 -7.71 -4.21 22.23
C ALA A 188 -7.11 -4.92 23.47
N PRO A 189 -7.88 -5.79 24.16
CA PRO A 189 -7.38 -6.50 25.34
C PRO A 189 -6.36 -7.61 25.02
N ARG A 190 -6.11 -7.90 23.74
CA ARG A 190 -5.14 -8.91 23.31
C ARG A 190 -4.56 -8.61 21.93
N LEU A 191 -3.44 -9.24 21.63
CA LEU A 191 -2.86 -9.24 20.30
C LEU A 191 -3.76 -10.02 19.33
N MET A 192 -3.75 -9.63 18.03
CA MET A 192 -4.49 -10.26 16.94
C MET A 192 -5.96 -10.56 17.29
N PRO A 193 -6.74 -9.59 17.81
CA PRO A 193 -8.05 -9.81 18.40
C PRO A 193 -9.10 -10.38 17.43
N MET A 194 -8.86 -10.22 16.12
CA MET A 194 -9.74 -10.74 15.06
C MET A 194 -9.39 -12.16 14.61
N GLN A 195 -8.19 -12.65 14.92
CA GLN A 195 -7.69 -13.94 14.44
C GLN A 195 -7.60 -15.02 15.53
N VAL A 196 -7.41 -14.62 16.80
CA VAL A 196 -7.26 -15.53 17.91
C VAL A 196 -8.24 -15.20 19.05
N ASP A 197 -8.61 -16.22 19.83
CA ASP A 197 -9.38 -16.06 21.07
C ASP A 197 -8.50 -15.52 22.22
N SER A 198 -9.03 -15.47 23.43
CA SER A 198 -8.32 -14.91 24.59
C SER A 198 -7.12 -15.75 25.00
N GLU A 199 -7.25 -17.10 24.99
CA GLU A 199 -6.16 -18.00 25.34
C GLU A 199 -5.03 -17.96 24.30
N GLY A 200 -5.40 -17.96 23.00
CA GLY A 200 -4.44 -17.81 21.92
C GLY A 200 -3.76 -16.45 21.94
N GLY A 201 -4.46 -15.37 22.30
CA GLY A 201 -3.89 -14.04 22.44
C GLY A 201 -2.89 -13.93 23.58
N GLU A 202 -3.15 -14.57 24.72
CA GLU A 202 -2.21 -14.60 25.85
C GLU A 202 -0.97 -15.42 25.51
N LEU A 203 -1.13 -16.62 24.92
CA LEU A 203 0.00 -17.42 24.47
C LEU A 203 0.86 -16.67 23.46
N LEU A 204 0.23 -15.93 22.52
CA LEU A 204 0.95 -15.11 21.55
C LEU A 204 1.73 -14.00 22.27
N ARG A 205 1.12 -13.31 23.23
CA ARG A 205 1.77 -12.29 24.04
C ARG A 205 3.02 -12.84 24.73
N GLU A 206 2.90 -13.98 25.43
CA GLU A 206 4.05 -14.64 26.09
C GLU A 206 5.19 -14.92 25.09
N LYS A 207 4.87 -15.38 23.88
CA LYS A 207 5.88 -15.65 22.84
C LYS A 207 6.56 -14.38 22.33
N ILE A 208 5.80 -13.32 22.14
CA ILE A 208 6.33 -12.02 21.69
C ILE A 208 7.20 -11.38 22.79
N GLU A 209 6.76 -11.42 24.06
CA GLU A 209 7.55 -10.93 25.19
C GLU A 209 8.85 -11.75 25.39
N ALA A 210 8.82 -13.07 25.16
CA ALA A 210 10.00 -13.91 25.20
C ALA A 210 11.04 -13.57 24.12
N LEU A 211 10.64 -12.87 23.03
CA LEU A 211 11.54 -12.32 22.02
C LEU A 211 12.14 -10.98 22.41
N GLY A 212 11.80 -10.43 23.59
CA GLY A 212 12.27 -9.13 24.06
C GLY A 212 11.42 -7.92 23.62
N VAL A 213 10.20 -8.16 23.11
CA VAL A 213 9.27 -7.08 22.75
C VAL A 213 8.30 -6.84 23.90
N GLN A 214 8.21 -5.61 24.39
CA GLN A 214 7.20 -5.26 25.41
C GLN A 214 5.80 -5.20 24.77
N VAL A 215 4.80 -5.82 25.41
CA VAL A 215 3.42 -5.81 24.93
C VAL A 215 2.52 -5.04 25.89
N LEU A 216 1.92 -3.96 25.40
CA LEU A 216 1.02 -3.09 26.14
C LEU A 216 -0.38 -3.14 25.52
N THR A 217 -1.23 -4.05 26.01
CA THR A 217 -2.63 -4.16 25.62
C THR A 217 -3.52 -3.22 26.44
N GLU A 218 -4.76 -3.00 26.00
CA GLU A 218 -5.73 -2.08 26.62
C GLU A 218 -5.17 -0.66 26.78
N ARG A 219 -4.36 -0.21 25.80
CA ARG A 219 -3.72 1.11 25.81
C ARG A 219 -4.30 1.99 24.69
N ALA A 220 -5.12 2.95 25.10
CA ALA A 220 -5.60 4.01 24.20
C ALA A 220 -4.66 5.22 24.30
N THR A 221 -3.95 5.49 23.23
CA THR A 221 -3.13 6.71 23.13
C THR A 221 -4.04 7.92 23.01
N GLN A 222 -3.86 8.89 23.89
CA GLN A 222 -4.62 10.14 23.91
C GLN A 222 -3.94 11.21 23.07
N ARG A 223 -2.61 11.33 23.16
CA ARG A 223 -1.79 12.27 22.40
C ARG A 223 -0.34 11.82 22.35
N ILE A 224 0.37 12.39 21.38
CA ILE A 224 1.82 12.27 21.23
C ILE A 224 2.39 13.69 21.34
N GLU A 225 3.45 13.85 22.11
CA GLU A 225 4.09 15.14 22.35
C GLU A 225 5.61 14.97 22.43
N PRO A 226 6.41 16.05 22.40
CA PRO A 226 7.86 15.96 22.60
C PRO A 226 8.19 15.25 23.92
N GLY A 227 9.15 14.33 23.89
CA GLY A 227 9.59 13.58 25.05
C GLY A 227 10.57 14.38 25.95
N ASP A 228 10.73 13.91 27.19
CA ASP A 228 11.68 14.48 28.14
C ASP A 228 13.05 13.79 28.03
N THR A 229 13.07 12.50 27.71
CA THR A 229 14.27 11.64 27.63
C THR A 229 14.48 11.02 26.26
N SER A 230 13.43 10.92 25.47
CA SER A 230 13.43 10.46 24.09
C SER A 230 12.83 11.52 23.16
N ARG A 231 12.77 11.27 21.86
CA ARG A 231 12.22 12.23 20.89
C ARG A 231 10.74 12.52 21.13
N LEU A 232 9.97 11.49 21.43
CA LEU A 232 8.52 11.52 21.57
C LEU A 232 8.08 10.93 22.90
N ARG A 233 6.92 11.36 23.35
CA ARG A 233 6.22 10.81 24.51
C ARG A 233 4.77 10.51 24.13
N MET A 234 4.37 9.26 24.28
CA MET A 234 2.98 8.83 24.15
C MET A 234 2.30 8.96 25.50
N VAL A 235 1.18 9.66 25.54
CA VAL A 235 0.33 9.79 26.75
C VAL A 235 -0.92 8.95 26.52
N PHE A 236 -1.20 8.05 27.45
CA PHE A 236 -2.37 7.18 27.41
C PHE A 236 -3.56 7.79 28.15
N GLN A 237 -4.77 7.23 27.95
CA GLN A 237 -5.99 7.71 28.62
C GLN A 237 -5.96 7.55 30.15
N ASP A 238 -5.15 6.64 30.68
CA ASP A 238 -4.92 6.42 32.11
C ASP A 238 -3.78 7.28 32.69
N ASP A 239 -3.40 8.36 31.99
CA ASP A 239 -2.31 9.28 32.33
C ASP A 239 -0.92 8.64 32.42
N LYS A 240 -0.77 7.36 32.08
CA LYS A 240 0.56 6.75 31.93
C LYS A 240 1.23 7.27 30.67
N VAL A 241 2.55 7.23 30.71
CA VAL A 241 3.38 7.70 29.59
C VAL A 241 4.35 6.62 29.13
N LEU A 242 4.72 6.69 27.84
CA LEU A 242 5.76 5.87 27.24
C LEU A 242 6.65 6.78 26.39
N GLU A 243 7.91 6.90 26.77
CA GLU A 243 8.93 7.62 26.02
C GLU A 243 9.44 6.74 24.87
N THR A 244 9.64 7.34 23.70
CA THR A 244 10.12 6.62 22.51
C THR A 244 10.79 7.54 21.51
N ASP A 245 11.74 7.00 20.74
CA ASP A 245 12.44 7.76 19.70
C ASP A 245 11.68 7.73 18.36
N LEU A 246 10.91 6.65 18.11
CA LEU A 246 10.06 6.54 16.92
C LEU A 246 8.78 5.76 17.21
N ILE A 247 7.75 6.09 16.45
CA ILE A 247 6.44 5.43 16.50
C ILE A 247 6.10 4.96 15.08
N VAL A 248 5.76 3.67 14.94
CA VAL A 248 5.29 3.09 13.68
C VAL A 248 3.81 2.76 13.80
N PHE A 249 2.96 3.43 13.02
CA PHE A 249 1.54 3.14 12.98
C PHE A 249 1.25 1.94 12.10
N SER A 250 0.62 0.92 12.67
CA SER A 250 0.14 -0.29 12.01
C SER A 250 -1.25 -0.70 12.53
N ALA A 251 -2.13 0.31 12.72
CA ALA A 251 -3.47 0.16 13.29
C ALA A 251 -4.56 -0.23 12.25
N GLY A 252 -4.16 -0.89 11.18
CA GLY A 252 -5.01 -1.34 10.09
C GLY A 252 -4.84 -0.52 8.81
N ILE A 253 -5.69 -0.81 7.82
CA ILE A 253 -5.67 -0.17 6.50
C ILE A 253 -7.06 0.33 6.12
N ARG A 254 -7.10 1.28 5.17
CA ARG A 254 -8.33 1.76 4.54
C ARG A 254 -8.21 1.64 3.03
N PRO A 255 -9.30 1.34 2.30
CA PRO A 255 -9.30 1.36 0.84
C PRO A 255 -8.87 2.72 0.30
N GLN A 256 -8.02 2.72 -0.74
CA GLN A 256 -7.67 3.94 -1.46
C GLN A 256 -8.76 4.22 -2.51
N ASP A 257 -9.89 4.74 -2.05
CA ASP A 257 -11.10 4.97 -2.82
C ASP A 257 -11.39 6.45 -3.16
N SER A 258 -10.45 7.35 -2.87
CA SER A 258 -10.61 8.78 -3.10
C SER A 258 -10.96 9.11 -4.55
N LEU A 259 -10.21 8.58 -5.52
CA LEU A 259 -10.48 8.78 -6.96
C LEU A 259 -11.88 8.33 -7.36
N ALA A 260 -12.29 7.16 -6.87
CA ALA A 260 -13.61 6.60 -7.15
C ALA A 260 -14.73 7.43 -6.53
N ARG A 261 -14.54 7.90 -5.30
CA ARG A 261 -15.48 8.74 -4.59
C ARG A 261 -15.65 10.10 -5.26
N GLU A 262 -14.54 10.75 -5.61
CA GLU A 262 -14.51 12.08 -6.22
C GLU A 262 -15.10 12.08 -7.63
N CYS A 263 -14.92 11.00 -8.39
CA CYS A 263 -15.55 10.87 -9.72
C CYS A 263 -17.00 10.33 -9.67
N GLY A 264 -17.57 10.10 -8.47
CA GLY A 264 -18.97 9.71 -8.30
C GLY A 264 -19.28 8.25 -8.57
N LEU A 265 -18.32 7.34 -8.39
CA LEU A 265 -18.58 5.90 -8.35
C LEU A 265 -19.27 5.51 -7.03
N SER A 266 -20.00 4.42 -7.04
CA SER A 266 -20.65 3.89 -5.83
C SER A 266 -19.60 3.35 -4.86
N ILE A 267 -19.68 3.82 -3.59
CA ILE A 267 -18.75 3.43 -2.52
C ILE A 267 -19.52 2.67 -1.45
N GLY A 268 -18.92 1.59 -0.93
CA GLY A 268 -19.49 0.81 0.16
C GLY A 268 -19.51 1.56 1.50
N GLU A 269 -20.35 1.11 2.43
CA GLU A 269 -20.51 1.74 3.76
C GLU A 269 -19.21 1.83 4.57
N ARG A 270 -18.30 0.88 4.39
CA ARG A 270 -16.99 0.83 5.06
C ARG A 270 -15.84 1.35 4.19
N GLY A 271 -16.16 2.05 3.09
CA GLY A 271 -15.23 2.40 2.04
C GLY A 271 -15.07 1.29 1.00
N GLY A 272 -14.26 1.58 -0.03
CA GLY A 272 -14.05 0.71 -1.18
C GLY A 272 -15.12 0.85 -2.25
N VAL A 273 -14.75 0.60 -3.49
CA VAL A 273 -15.63 0.70 -4.65
C VAL A 273 -16.60 -0.48 -4.67
N VAL A 274 -17.89 -0.21 -4.87
CA VAL A 274 -18.90 -1.26 -5.07
C VAL A 274 -18.72 -1.85 -6.47
N ILE A 275 -18.59 -3.17 -6.53
CA ILE A 275 -18.42 -3.92 -7.78
C ILE A 275 -19.42 -5.09 -7.86
N ASP A 276 -19.66 -5.55 -9.08
CA ASP A 276 -20.38 -6.79 -9.33
C ASP A 276 -19.45 -8.03 -9.39
N ASP A 277 -20.00 -9.20 -9.69
CA ASP A 277 -19.26 -10.47 -9.80
C ASP A 277 -18.23 -10.49 -10.95
N GLN A 278 -18.24 -9.48 -11.82
CA GLN A 278 -17.29 -9.30 -12.91
C GLN A 278 -16.32 -8.14 -12.64
N CYS A 279 -16.24 -7.68 -11.37
CA CYS A 279 -15.44 -6.54 -10.94
C CYS A 279 -15.80 -5.21 -11.63
N ARG A 280 -17.01 -5.07 -12.19
CA ARG A 280 -17.47 -3.82 -12.80
C ARG A 280 -18.03 -2.90 -11.73
N THR A 281 -17.69 -1.63 -11.83
CA THR A 281 -18.21 -0.58 -10.96
C THR A 281 -19.61 -0.12 -11.41
N SER A 282 -20.10 0.98 -10.85
CA SER A 282 -21.32 1.65 -11.33
C SER A 282 -21.14 2.34 -12.71
N ASP A 283 -19.94 2.34 -13.26
CA ASP A 283 -19.61 2.82 -14.60
C ASP A 283 -19.20 1.63 -15.49
N PRO A 284 -19.83 1.44 -16.67
CA PRO A 284 -19.52 0.30 -17.53
C PRO A 284 -18.12 0.29 -18.12
N ASN A 285 -17.40 1.41 -18.06
CA ASN A 285 -16.04 1.53 -18.58
C ASN A 285 -14.97 1.50 -17.47
N ILE A 286 -15.39 1.30 -16.18
CA ILE A 286 -14.47 1.28 -15.03
C ILE A 286 -14.70 0.03 -14.20
#